data_db4a183798ea705994b877bcddd9739b
#
_entry.id   db4a183798ea705994b877bcddd9739b
#
_cell.length_a   1.000
_cell.length_b   1.000
_cell.length_c   1.000
_cell.angle_alpha   90.00
_cell.angle_beta   90.00
_cell.angle_gamma   90.00
#
_symmetry.space_group_name_H-M   'P 1'
#
loop_
_entity.id
_entity.type
_entity.pdbx_description
1 polymer ?
#
loop_
_entity_poly.entity_id
_entity_poly.type
_entity_poly.pdbx_seq_one_letter_code
_entity_poly.pdbx_strand_id
1 'polypeptide(L)'
;MLSSIYTTWRDRGALTLMCAIGNQVQAGLQNKLLRRRFFEKRIHDYRMLIDLEDRGISRSLLLFGTREVDHKVLLEQIARPGMAVFDIGANIGYYALMELGLIGPEGKMLAIEPSPSNIALLKRNLELNGEGDRITVLEGAVSDTLGTASFHLSAHSNLGTFHANGSAAHMLSGEQISVRTYTVPELAAEHGAPDLIRMDVEGHEVEVIRGMIDAIKAGDMRPTIIFETHLSRYSSEHDMTGVLTDLFACGYGVPRAASSWQEGTKLVESLGYKGSAPIPTDGVERVIFENISNEDALNCICQTGGLRTVVLAPVN
;
A
#
# COMPACT_ATOMS: atom_id res chain seq x y z
N MET A 1 18.06 20.34 0.12
CA MET A 1 18.47 20.01 1.50
C MET A 1 17.85 20.95 2.54
N LEU A 2 18.05 22.28 2.48
CA LEU A 2 17.46 23.20 3.47
C LEU A 2 15.91 23.19 3.47
N SER A 3 15.28 23.09 2.32
CA SER A 3 13.81 22.96 2.20
C SER A 3 13.29 21.68 2.90
N SER A 4 13.96 20.57 2.70
CA SER A 4 13.59 19.28 3.34
C SER A 4 13.77 19.32 4.87
N ILE A 5 14.78 20.00 5.38
CA ILE A 5 14.98 20.18 6.83
C ILE A 5 13.85 21.04 7.40
N TYR A 6 13.52 22.14 6.73
CA TYR A 6 12.45 23.05 7.17
C TYR A 6 11.07 22.34 7.17
N THR A 7 10.72 21.62 6.11
CA THR A 7 9.46 20.87 6.04
C THR A 7 9.39 19.78 7.11
N THR A 8 10.45 19.01 7.32
CA THR A 8 10.48 18.01 8.39
C THR A 8 10.30 18.64 9.77
N TRP A 9 10.96 19.75 10.04
CA TRP A 9 10.81 20.46 11.32
C TRP A 9 9.38 20.99 11.52
N ARG A 10 8.82 21.62 10.49
CA ARG A 10 7.47 22.20 10.53
C ARG A 10 6.39 21.13 10.69
N ASP A 11 6.49 20.03 9.91
CA ASP A 11 5.41 19.05 9.75
C ASP A 11 5.53 17.88 10.73
N ARG A 12 6.74 17.60 11.27
CA ARG A 12 7.02 16.46 12.14
C ARG A 12 7.67 16.82 13.47
N GLY A 13 8.01 18.10 13.69
CA GLY A 13 8.61 18.63 14.92
C GLY A 13 10.13 18.44 15.04
N ALA A 14 10.71 19.17 16.01
CA ALA A 14 12.16 19.24 16.20
C ALA A 14 12.79 17.89 16.60
N LEU A 15 12.15 17.12 17.45
CA LEU A 15 12.68 15.83 17.90
C LEU A 15 12.79 14.83 16.75
N THR A 16 11.75 14.73 15.91
CA THR A 16 11.75 13.87 14.72
C THR A 16 12.85 14.29 13.74
N LEU A 17 13.05 15.61 13.56
CA LEU A 17 14.15 16.12 12.73
C LEU A 17 15.52 15.70 13.28
N MET A 18 15.76 15.84 14.58
CA MET A 18 17.03 15.42 15.21
C MET A 18 17.28 13.92 15.04
N CYS A 19 16.27 13.08 15.25
CA CYS A 19 16.35 11.64 15.01
C CYS A 19 16.65 11.32 13.53
N ALA A 20 15.97 11.98 12.60
CA ALA A 20 16.17 11.79 11.16
C ALA A 20 17.61 12.17 10.73
N ILE A 21 18.16 13.29 11.27
CA ILE A 21 19.55 13.67 11.03
C ILE A 21 20.50 12.62 11.59
N GLY A 22 20.28 12.13 12.82
CA GLY A 22 21.11 11.08 13.45
C GLY A 22 21.12 9.81 12.60
N ASN A 23 19.94 9.34 12.18
CA ASN A 23 19.77 8.17 11.31
C ASN A 23 20.50 8.35 9.96
N GLN A 24 20.38 9.53 9.35
CA GLN A 24 21.04 9.85 8.09
C GLN A 24 22.57 9.87 8.24
N VAL A 25 23.11 10.42 9.33
CA VAL A 25 24.56 10.45 9.62
C VAL A 25 25.07 9.04 9.83
N GLN A 26 24.40 8.24 10.66
CA GLN A 26 24.78 6.85 10.92
C GLN A 26 24.80 6.02 9.63
N ALA A 27 23.77 6.11 8.83
CA ALA A 27 23.68 5.43 7.54
C ALA A 27 24.78 5.90 6.57
N GLY A 28 25.03 7.21 6.50
CA GLY A 28 26.09 7.79 5.68
C GLY A 28 27.49 7.31 6.08
N LEU A 29 27.76 7.18 7.37
CA LEU A 29 29.00 6.61 7.88
C LEU A 29 29.16 5.14 7.49
N GLN A 30 28.10 4.34 7.67
CA GLN A 30 28.13 2.92 7.28
C GLN A 30 28.32 2.74 5.77
N ASN A 31 27.62 3.50 4.95
CA ASN A 31 27.77 3.44 3.50
C ASN A 31 29.17 3.85 3.06
N LYS A 32 29.68 5.01 3.51
CA LYS A 32 30.96 5.55 3.05
C LYS A 32 32.19 4.83 3.64
N LEU A 33 32.17 4.51 4.94
CA LEU A 33 33.31 3.89 5.61
C LEU A 33 33.33 2.37 5.43
N LEU A 34 32.18 1.72 5.52
CA LEU A 34 32.07 0.26 5.46
C LEU A 34 31.61 -0.25 4.08
N ARG A 35 31.37 0.63 3.13
CA ARG A 35 30.86 0.32 1.79
C ARG A 35 29.61 -0.57 1.82
N ARG A 36 28.75 -0.40 2.82
CA ARG A 36 27.51 -1.17 2.98
C ARG A 36 26.37 -0.46 2.27
N ARG A 37 25.76 -1.13 1.32
CA ARG A 37 24.53 -0.66 0.64
C ARG A 37 23.30 -0.80 1.53
N PHE A 38 23.23 -1.84 2.33
CA PHE A 38 22.08 -2.14 3.16
C PHE A 38 22.34 -1.84 4.63
N PHE A 39 21.35 -1.27 5.28
CA PHE A 39 21.33 -0.92 6.70
C PHE A 39 20.18 -1.65 7.39
N GLU A 40 20.48 -2.47 8.39
CA GLU A 40 19.46 -3.12 9.20
C GLU A 40 18.88 -2.12 10.22
N LYS A 41 17.54 -2.03 10.26
CA LYS A 41 16.81 -1.16 11.18
C LYS A 41 15.60 -1.89 11.74
N ARG A 42 15.34 -1.69 13.05
CA ARG A 42 14.07 -2.12 13.65
C ARG A 42 12.95 -1.15 13.23
N ILE A 43 11.89 -1.72 12.65
CA ILE A 43 10.69 -1.03 12.22
C ILE A 43 9.51 -1.70 12.94
N HIS A 44 8.79 -0.96 13.76
CA HIS A 44 7.77 -1.55 14.63
C HIS A 44 8.32 -2.75 15.44
N ASP A 45 7.74 -3.93 15.28
CA ASP A 45 8.12 -5.14 15.99
C ASP A 45 9.02 -6.08 15.17
N TYR A 46 9.37 -5.70 13.94
CA TYR A 46 10.20 -6.49 13.03
C TYR A 46 11.47 -5.73 12.59
N ARG A 47 12.39 -6.42 11.93
CA ARG A 47 13.62 -5.85 11.39
C ARG A 47 13.56 -5.76 9.88
N MET A 48 14.10 -4.69 9.33
CA MET A 48 14.21 -4.52 7.88
C MET A 48 15.60 -4.13 7.44
N LEU A 49 16.02 -4.65 6.32
CA LEU A 49 17.14 -4.14 5.54
C LEU A 49 16.66 -2.95 4.72
N ILE A 50 17.30 -1.82 4.94
CA ILE A 50 17.02 -0.56 4.25
C ILE A 50 18.08 -0.36 3.20
N ASP A 51 17.69 -0.17 1.94
CA ASP A 51 18.62 0.17 0.85
C ASP A 51 18.98 1.65 0.92
N LEU A 52 20.26 1.96 1.18
CA LEU A 52 20.75 3.32 1.33
C LEU A 52 20.80 4.11 0.00
N GLU A 53 20.65 3.43 -1.12
CA GLU A 53 20.59 4.02 -2.46
C GLU A 53 19.16 4.30 -2.91
N ASP A 54 18.16 3.63 -2.32
CA ASP A 54 16.75 3.88 -2.63
C ASP A 54 16.26 5.21 -2.05
N ARG A 55 15.62 6.01 -2.90
CA ARG A 55 15.04 7.31 -2.55
C ARG A 55 13.56 7.24 -2.20
N GLY A 56 12.94 6.07 -2.34
CA GLY A 56 11.55 5.78 -2.06
C GLY A 56 11.28 5.35 -0.61
N ILE A 57 10.70 4.17 -0.45
CA ILE A 57 10.29 3.65 0.86
C ILE A 57 11.46 3.47 1.83
N SER A 58 12.60 2.97 1.36
CA SER A 58 13.78 2.77 2.21
C SER A 58 14.24 4.07 2.85
N ARG A 59 14.26 5.18 2.10
CA ARG A 59 14.63 6.48 2.64
C ARG A 59 13.65 6.95 3.73
N SER A 60 12.34 6.79 3.52
CA SER A 60 11.34 7.16 4.52
C SER A 60 11.50 6.36 5.80
N LEU A 61 11.64 5.04 5.69
CA LEU A 61 11.86 4.14 6.82
C LEU A 61 13.20 4.41 7.52
N LEU A 62 14.26 4.72 6.78
CA LEU A 62 15.55 5.11 7.36
C LEU A 62 15.40 6.34 8.26
N LEU A 63 14.77 7.39 7.75
CA LEU A 63 14.67 8.67 8.44
C LEU A 63 13.70 8.61 9.62
N PHE A 64 12.52 8.05 9.41
CA PHE A 64 11.39 8.18 10.34
C PHE A 64 11.02 6.87 11.06
N GLY A 65 11.39 5.71 10.52
CA GLY A 65 11.06 4.39 11.09
C GLY A 65 9.60 3.96 10.90
N THR A 66 8.79 4.81 10.30
CA THR A 66 7.37 4.54 10.04
C THR A 66 6.87 5.38 8.86
N ARG A 67 5.82 4.90 8.20
CA ARG A 67 5.03 5.65 7.21
C ARG A 67 3.58 5.15 7.26
N GLU A 68 2.66 5.94 6.76
CA GLU A 68 1.25 5.58 6.59
C GLU A 68 0.64 4.94 7.86
N VAL A 69 0.80 5.64 8.99
CA VAL A 69 0.33 5.16 10.32
C VAL A 69 -1.18 4.92 10.34
N ASP A 70 -1.94 5.70 9.58
CA ASP A 70 -3.37 5.52 9.37
C ASP A 70 -3.70 4.18 8.70
N HIS A 71 -2.94 3.77 7.68
CA HIS A 71 -3.09 2.47 7.02
C HIS A 71 -2.79 1.32 8.01
N LYS A 72 -1.72 1.45 8.80
CA LYS A 72 -1.39 0.49 9.87
C LYS A 72 -2.55 0.35 10.85
N VAL A 73 -3.14 1.45 11.33
CA VAL A 73 -4.28 1.43 12.26
C VAL A 73 -5.49 0.74 11.62
N LEU A 74 -5.75 0.96 10.34
CA LEU A 74 -6.82 0.26 9.62
C LEU A 74 -6.54 -1.24 9.52
N LEU A 75 -5.32 -1.65 9.17
CA LEU A 75 -4.93 -3.07 9.14
C LEU A 75 -5.11 -3.74 10.50
N GLU A 76 -4.70 -3.11 11.60
CA GLU A 76 -4.89 -3.62 12.97
C GLU A 76 -6.38 -3.82 13.32
N GLN A 77 -7.26 -3.03 12.73
CA GLN A 77 -8.70 -3.14 12.96
C GLN A 77 -9.38 -4.23 12.13
N ILE A 78 -8.83 -4.61 10.97
CA ILE A 78 -9.46 -5.55 10.04
C ILE A 78 -8.79 -6.92 10.00
N ALA A 79 -7.46 -7.00 10.13
CA ALA A 79 -6.74 -8.27 10.13
C ALA A 79 -7.08 -9.09 11.38
N ARG A 80 -7.14 -10.41 11.23
CA ARG A 80 -7.43 -11.36 12.31
C ARG A 80 -6.46 -12.55 12.24
N PRO A 81 -6.11 -13.16 13.38
CA PRO A 81 -5.33 -14.39 13.39
C PRO A 81 -5.93 -15.49 12.51
N GLY A 82 -5.09 -16.16 11.74
CA GLY A 82 -5.46 -17.26 10.85
C GLY A 82 -5.93 -16.85 9.45
N MET A 83 -6.04 -15.57 9.15
CA MET A 83 -6.46 -15.09 7.81
C MET A 83 -5.47 -15.49 6.72
N ALA A 84 -6.03 -15.74 5.52
CA ALA A 84 -5.30 -15.76 4.25
C ALA A 84 -5.26 -14.35 3.66
N VAL A 85 -4.06 -13.81 3.40
CA VAL A 85 -3.85 -12.45 2.91
C VAL A 85 -3.19 -12.47 1.54
N PHE A 86 -3.69 -11.66 0.60
CA PHE A 86 -2.99 -11.31 -0.63
C PHE A 86 -2.49 -9.86 -0.50
N ASP A 87 -1.16 -9.69 -0.46
CA ASP A 87 -0.50 -8.37 -0.48
C ASP A 87 -0.03 -8.07 -1.91
N ILE A 88 -0.81 -7.26 -2.62
CA ILE A 88 -0.60 -6.91 -4.03
C ILE A 88 0.18 -5.59 -4.10
N GLY A 89 1.40 -5.65 -4.65
CA GLY A 89 2.37 -4.56 -4.56
C GLY A 89 3.13 -4.60 -3.24
N ALA A 90 3.64 -5.79 -2.87
CA ALA A 90 4.30 -6.02 -1.58
C ALA A 90 5.60 -5.24 -1.39
N ASN A 91 6.16 -4.68 -2.47
CA ASN A 91 7.37 -3.88 -2.47
C ASN A 91 8.52 -4.59 -1.73
N ILE A 92 9.20 -3.93 -0.79
CA ILE A 92 10.30 -4.51 0.02
C ILE A 92 9.81 -5.24 1.29
N GLY A 93 8.48 -5.41 1.46
CA GLY A 93 7.88 -6.18 2.55
C GLY A 93 7.53 -5.39 3.81
N TYR A 94 7.39 -4.07 3.73
CA TYR A 94 6.99 -3.25 4.89
C TYR A 94 5.62 -3.66 5.42
N TYR A 95 4.64 -3.76 4.54
CA TYR A 95 3.30 -4.23 4.90
C TYR A 95 3.24 -5.74 5.09
N ALA A 96 3.88 -6.52 4.24
CA ALA A 96 3.90 -7.97 4.37
C ALA A 96 4.35 -8.45 5.77
N LEU A 97 5.42 -7.86 6.33
CA LEU A 97 5.87 -8.18 7.69
C LEU A 97 4.87 -7.75 8.78
N MET A 98 4.22 -6.60 8.59
CA MET A 98 3.18 -6.12 9.50
C MET A 98 1.97 -7.06 9.50
N GLU A 99 1.48 -7.41 8.34
CA GLU A 99 0.34 -8.31 8.13
C GLU A 99 0.62 -9.70 8.69
N LEU A 100 1.81 -10.27 8.43
CA LEU A 100 2.25 -11.56 9.00
C LEU A 100 2.22 -11.53 10.54
N GLY A 101 2.60 -10.41 11.15
CA GLY A 101 2.47 -10.21 12.60
C GLY A 101 1.02 -10.22 13.07
N LEU A 102 0.12 -9.57 12.33
CA LEU A 102 -1.30 -9.45 12.67
C LEU A 102 -2.09 -10.75 12.47
N ILE A 103 -1.80 -11.49 11.39
CA ILE A 103 -2.49 -12.76 11.11
C ILE A 103 -1.95 -13.93 11.94
N GLY A 104 -0.83 -13.75 12.63
CA GLY A 104 -0.26 -14.74 13.54
C GLY A 104 0.25 -16.02 12.83
N PRO A 105 0.68 -17.03 13.59
CA PRO A 105 1.40 -18.19 13.04
C PRO A 105 0.56 -19.10 12.13
N GLU A 106 -0.76 -19.12 12.30
CA GLU A 106 -1.68 -19.93 11.47
C GLU A 106 -2.11 -19.24 10.17
N GLY A 107 -1.85 -17.93 10.05
CA GLY A 107 -2.16 -17.16 8.86
C GLY A 107 -1.21 -17.47 7.70
N LYS A 108 -1.69 -17.27 6.48
CA LYS A 108 -0.93 -17.48 5.24
C LYS A 108 -0.96 -16.22 4.39
N MET A 109 0.11 -16.01 3.62
CA MET A 109 0.20 -14.86 2.75
C MET A 109 0.70 -15.21 1.36
N LEU A 110 0.11 -14.55 0.36
CA LEU A 110 0.64 -14.45 -0.98
C LEU A 110 1.06 -12.98 -1.22
N ALA A 111 2.35 -12.75 -1.34
CA ALA A 111 2.91 -11.43 -1.66
C ALA A 111 3.25 -11.36 -3.14
N ILE A 112 2.68 -10.39 -3.86
CA ILE A 112 2.88 -10.23 -5.30
C ILE A 112 3.61 -8.90 -5.55
N GLU A 113 4.72 -8.96 -6.28
CA GLU A 113 5.54 -7.79 -6.59
C GLU A 113 6.16 -7.93 -7.99
N PRO A 114 6.07 -6.91 -8.86
CA PRO A 114 6.63 -6.99 -10.22
C PRO A 114 8.13 -6.67 -10.30
N SER A 115 8.69 -5.89 -9.36
CA SER A 115 10.08 -5.43 -9.44
C SER A 115 11.07 -6.46 -8.90
N PRO A 116 12.01 -6.99 -9.70
CA PRO A 116 12.99 -7.97 -9.23
C PRO A 116 13.86 -7.46 -8.08
N SER A 117 14.19 -6.16 -8.07
CA SER A 117 14.98 -5.56 -6.99
C SER A 117 14.21 -5.50 -5.67
N ASN A 118 12.92 -5.18 -5.73
CA ASN A 118 12.04 -5.19 -4.56
C ASN A 118 11.86 -6.62 -4.03
N ILE A 119 11.62 -7.60 -4.91
CA ILE A 119 11.50 -9.02 -4.56
C ILE A 119 12.76 -9.52 -3.85
N ALA A 120 13.93 -9.18 -4.37
CA ALA A 120 15.19 -9.59 -3.75
C ALA A 120 15.32 -9.05 -2.32
N LEU A 121 14.88 -7.80 -2.09
CA LEU A 121 14.93 -7.19 -0.75
C LEU A 121 13.79 -7.69 0.14
N LEU A 122 12.59 -7.90 -0.40
CA LEU A 122 11.46 -8.54 0.29
C LEU A 122 11.86 -9.91 0.85
N LYS A 123 12.42 -10.80 0.03
CA LYS A 123 12.86 -12.13 0.46
C LYS A 123 13.88 -12.06 1.60
N ARG A 124 14.86 -11.16 1.50
CA ARG A 124 15.84 -10.93 2.58
C ARG A 124 15.20 -10.40 3.85
N ASN A 125 14.19 -9.54 3.74
CA ASN A 125 13.46 -9.02 4.89
C ASN A 125 12.62 -10.10 5.57
N LEU A 126 12.02 -11.00 4.80
CA LEU A 126 11.32 -12.18 5.32
C LEU A 126 12.27 -13.14 6.04
N GLU A 127 13.40 -13.49 5.42
CA GLU A 127 14.44 -14.33 6.04
C GLU A 127 14.96 -13.73 7.36
N LEU A 128 15.19 -12.41 7.39
CA LEU A 128 15.66 -11.69 8.58
C LEU A 128 14.71 -11.82 9.78
N ASN A 129 13.41 -12.05 9.51
CA ASN A 129 12.37 -12.19 10.54
C ASN A 129 11.89 -13.64 10.72
N GLY A 130 12.45 -14.60 9.98
CA GLY A 130 12.06 -16.02 10.09
C GLY A 130 10.70 -16.36 9.48
N GLU A 131 10.23 -15.56 8.49
CA GLU A 131 8.87 -15.63 7.94
C GLU A 131 8.77 -16.44 6.62
N GLY A 132 9.80 -17.22 6.26
CA GLY A 132 9.86 -17.91 4.97
C GLY A 132 8.77 -18.95 4.70
N ASP A 133 8.25 -19.61 5.73
CA ASP A 133 7.36 -20.77 5.59
C ASP A 133 5.87 -20.42 5.44
N ARG A 134 5.47 -19.19 5.81
CA ARG A 134 4.06 -18.75 5.84
C ARG A 134 3.68 -17.83 4.67
N ILE A 135 4.65 -17.51 3.84
CA ILE A 135 4.48 -16.55 2.74
C ILE A 135 5.02 -17.12 1.43
N THR A 136 4.22 -17.04 0.39
CA THR A 136 4.66 -17.26 -0.98
C THR A 136 4.93 -15.90 -1.63
N VAL A 137 6.12 -15.71 -2.19
CA VAL A 137 6.47 -14.49 -2.95
C VAL A 137 6.38 -14.80 -4.43
N LEU A 138 5.45 -14.14 -5.11
CA LEU A 138 5.17 -14.30 -6.53
C LEU A 138 5.71 -13.10 -7.31
N GLU A 139 6.56 -13.36 -8.30
CA GLU A 139 7.02 -12.35 -9.25
C GLU A 139 5.98 -12.11 -10.32
N GLY A 140 5.45 -10.89 -10.38
CA GLY A 140 4.42 -10.49 -11.34
C GLY A 140 3.53 -9.40 -10.82
N ALA A 141 2.42 -9.19 -11.49
CA ALA A 141 1.42 -8.21 -11.11
C ALA A 141 0.01 -8.79 -11.18
N VAL A 142 -0.93 -8.17 -10.49
CA VAL A 142 -2.35 -8.54 -10.57
C VAL A 142 -3.08 -7.54 -11.45
N SER A 143 -3.97 -8.04 -12.30
CA SER A 143 -4.76 -7.27 -13.26
C SER A 143 -6.13 -7.90 -13.47
N ASP A 144 -6.89 -7.39 -14.44
CA ASP A 144 -8.17 -7.97 -14.89
C ASP A 144 -7.99 -9.12 -15.89
N THR A 145 -6.78 -9.31 -16.43
CA THR A 145 -6.50 -10.32 -17.48
C THR A 145 -5.19 -11.02 -17.24
N LEU A 146 -5.16 -12.31 -17.59
CA LEU A 146 -3.94 -13.12 -17.65
C LEU A 146 -3.09 -12.73 -18.85
N GLY A 147 -1.77 -12.74 -18.69
CA GLY A 147 -0.87 -12.48 -19.81
C GLY A 147 0.47 -11.91 -19.39
N THR A 148 0.93 -10.94 -20.15
CA THR A 148 2.13 -10.16 -19.87
C THR A 148 1.85 -8.69 -20.17
N ALA A 149 2.39 -7.80 -19.33
CA ALA A 149 2.27 -6.37 -19.54
C ALA A 149 3.62 -5.67 -19.34
N SER A 150 3.76 -4.48 -19.92
CA SER A 150 4.94 -3.64 -19.73
C SER A 150 4.81 -2.86 -18.43
N PHE A 151 5.77 -3.03 -17.51
CA PHE A 151 5.82 -2.35 -16.24
C PHE A 151 6.97 -1.35 -16.23
N HIS A 152 6.68 -0.09 -15.91
CA HIS A 152 7.65 1.00 -15.84
C HIS A 152 8.30 1.04 -14.46
N LEU A 153 9.63 0.88 -14.45
CA LEU A 153 10.42 1.03 -13.24
C LEU A 153 10.58 2.50 -12.86
N SER A 154 10.69 2.77 -11.57
CA SER A 154 10.98 4.10 -11.03
C SER A 154 12.33 4.14 -10.35
N ALA A 155 12.94 5.33 -10.27
CA ALA A 155 14.09 5.59 -9.42
C ALA A 155 13.75 5.52 -7.92
N HIS A 156 12.47 5.51 -7.58
CA HIS A 156 11.91 5.29 -6.25
C HIS A 156 11.26 3.91 -6.21
N SER A 157 11.66 3.05 -5.30
CA SER A 157 11.23 1.65 -5.24
C SER A 157 9.71 1.45 -5.16
N ASN A 158 8.98 2.46 -4.68
CA ASN A 158 7.52 2.41 -4.47
C ASN A 158 6.69 3.09 -5.58
N LEU A 159 7.28 3.57 -6.66
CA LEU A 159 6.56 4.31 -7.71
C LEU A 159 6.59 3.61 -9.07
N GLY A 160 6.84 2.30 -9.11
CA GLY A 160 6.68 1.51 -10.34
C GLY A 160 5.21 1.40 -10.73
N THR A 161 4.89 1.50 -12.03
CA THR A 161 3.50 1.54 -12.48
C THR A 161 3.32 0.99 -13.89
N PHE A 162 2.11 0.53 -14.22
CA PHE A 162 1.69 0.26 -15.59
C PHE A 162 1.33 1.53 -16.37
N HIS A 163 1.12 2.64 -15.68
CA HIS A 163 0.62 3.89 -16.25
C HIS A 163 1.75 4.92 -16.36
N ALA A 164 2.37 5.01 -17.55
CA ALA A 164 3.46 5.96 -17.80
C ALA A 164 3.04 7.44 -17.81
N ASN A 165 1.74 7.72 -17.80
CA ASN A 165 1.18 9.05 -17.87
C ASN A 165 0.84 9.62 -16.48
N GLY A 166 0.70 10.94 -16.36
CA GLY A 166 0.28 11.61 -15.14
C GLY A 166 1.41 12.23 -14.33
N SER A 167 1.11 12.61 -13.10
CA SER A 167 1.99 13.41 -12.22
C SER A 167 3.31 12.72 -11.84
N ALA A 168 3.37 11.39 -11.86
CA ALA A 168 4.58 10.63 -11.51
C ALA A 168 5.45 10.25 -12.73
N ALA A 169 5.06 10.62 -13.95
CA ALA A 169 5.82 10.29 -15.16
C ALA A 169 7.29 10.74 -15.11
N HIS A 170 7.57 11.87 -14.46
CA HIS A 170 8.92 12.41 -14.30
C HIS A 170 9.79 11.64 -13.28
N MET A 171 9.21 10.73 -12.51
CA MET A 171 9.92 9.90 -11.53
C MET A 171 10.27 8.52 -12.09
N LEU A 172 9.81 8.18 -13.29
CA LEU A 172 10.13 6.92 -13.94
C LEU A 172 11.60 6.91 -14.37
N SER A 173 12.25 5.75 -14.25
CA SER A 173 13.67 5.57 -14.64
C SER A 173 13.89 5.57 -16.15
N GLY A 174 12.81 5.40 -16.93
CA GLY A 174 12.85 5.12 -18.37
C GLY A 174 13.04 3.64 -18.69
N GLU A 175 13.28 2.80 -17.69
CA GLU A 175 13.37 1.36 -17.85
C GLU A 175 12.00 0.71 -17.78
N GLN A 176 11.79 -0.30 -18.65
CA GLN A 176 10.58 -1.11 -18.67
C GLN A 176 10.96 -2.58 -18.59
N ILE A 177 10.15 -3.35 -17.88
CA ILE A 177 10.25 -4.80 -17.84
C ILE A 177 8.94 -5.43 -18.29
N SER A 178 9.01 -6.61 -18.89
CA SER A 178 7.83 -7.43 -19.17
C SER A 178 7.52 -8.23 -17.92
N VAL A 179 6.33 -8.09 -17.39
CA VAL A 179 5.89 -8.82 -16.18
C VAL A 179 4.69 -9.69 -16.51
N ARG A 180 4.63 -10.88 -15.93
CA ARG A 180 3.44 -11.73 -15.97
C ARG A 180 2.30 -11.08 -15.18
N THR A 181 1.09 -11.09 -15.75
CA THR A 181 -0.12 -10.66 -15.07
C THR A 181 -0.97 -11.87 -14.67
N TYR A 182 -1.56 -11.77 -13.48
CA TYR A 182 -2.46 -12.73 -12.87
C TYR A 182 -3.79 -12.07 -12.56
N THR A 183 -4.84 -12.85 -12.41
CA THR A 183 -6.10 -12.37 -11.84
C THR A 183 -6.26 -12.88 -10.42
N VAL A 184 -7.00 -12.16 -9.57
CA VAL A 184 -7.26 -12.62 -8.19
C VAL A 184 -7.95 -13.99 -8.18
N PRO A 185 -8.95 -14.30 -9.04
CA PRO A 185 -9.56 -15.63 -9.10
C PRO A 185 -8.58 -16.76 -9.45
N GLU A 186 -7.63 -16.52 -10.38
CA GLU A 186 -6.59 -17.53 -10.71
C GLU A 186 -5.72 -17.81 -9.48
N LEU A 187 -5.24 -16.75 -8.82
CA LEU A 187 -4.42 -16.88 -7.62
C LEU A 187 -5.19 -17.57 -6.48
N ALA A 188 -6.48 -17.26 -6.34
CA ALA A 188 -7.34 -17.90 -5.35
C ALA A 188 -7.55 -19.40 -5.64
N ALA A 189 -7.64 -19.79 -6.90
CA ALA A 189 -7.73 -21.21 -7.29
C ALA A 189 -6.46 -22.00 -6.94
N GLU A 190 -5.29 -21.38 -7.02
CA GLU A 190 -3.99 -22.00 -6.75
C GLU A 190 -3.62 -21.95 -5.26
N HIS A 191 -3.88 -20.83 -4.59
CA HIS A 191 -3.39 -20.56 -3.22
C HIS A 191 -4.48 -20.54 -2.15
N GLY A 192 -5.75 -20.68 -2.52
CA GLY A 192 -6.93 -20.50 -1.65
C GLY A 192 -7.47 -19.08 -1.72
N ALA A 193 -8.79 -18.95 -1.49
CA ALA A 193 -9.43 -17.63 -1.51
C ALA A 193 -8.90 -16.75 -0.35
N PRO A 194 -8.57 -15.47 -0.60
CA PRO A 194 -8.12 -14.57 0.46
C PRO A 194 -9.29 -14.11 1.34
N ASP A 195 -9.03 -13.95 2.63
CA ASP A 195 -9.91 -13.24 3.58
C ASP A 195 -9.69 -11.73 3.50
N LEU A 196 -8.44 -11.34 3.20
CA LEU A 196 -8.01 -9.94 3.11
C LEU A 196 -7.15 -9.74 1.87
N ILE A 197 -7.43 -8.71 1.10
CA ILE A 197 -6.57 -8.20 0.02
C ILE A 197 -6.09 -6.82 0.43
N ARG A 198 -4.79 -6.64 0.55
CA ARG A 198 -4.16 -5.32 0.59
C ARG A 198 -3.59 -5.02 -0.79
N MET A 199 -3.81 -3.82 -1.30
CA MET A 199 -3.18 -3.40 -2.55
C MET A 199 -2.75 -1.94 -2.53
N ASP A 200 -1.59 -1.70 -3.14
CA ASP A 200 -1.02 -0.40 -3.42
C ASP A 200 -0.21 -0.55 -4.72
N VAL A 201 -0.87 -0.27 -5.83
CA VAL A 201 -0.40 -0.59 -7.19
C VAL A 201 -0.35 0.65 -8.08
N GLU A 202 -0.27 1.83 -7.45
CA GLU A 202 0.00 3.11 -8.09
C GLU A 202 -0.94 3.41 -9.28
N GLY A 203 -2.24 3.16 -9.07
CA GLY A 203 -3.33 3.48 -10.00
C GLY A 203 -3.88 2.27 -10.79
N HIS A 204 -3.37 1.05 -10.55
CA HIS A 204 -3.85 -0.18 -11.21
C HIS A 204 -4.93 -0.91 -10.37
N GLU A 205 -5.44 -0.28 -9.33
CA GLU A 205 -6.47 -0.84 -8.44
C GLU A 205 -7.77 -1.13 -9.19
N VAL A 206 -8.07 -0.34 -10.22
CA VAL A 206 -9.27 -0.49 -11.07
C VAL A 206 -9.27 -1.86 -11.74
N GLU A 207 -8.16 -2.24 -12.38
CA GLU A 207 -8.00 -3.51 -13.08
C GLU A 207 -8.04 -4.68 -12.09
N VAL A 208 -7.36 -4.54 -10.94
CA VAL A 208 -7.38 -5.58 -9.90
C VAL A 208 -8.81 -5.85 -9.42
N ILE A 209 -9.56 -4.80 -9.08
CA ILE A 209 -10.96 -4.95 -8.62
C ILE A 209 -11.84 -5.48 -9.75
N ARG A 210 -11.71 -4.96 -10.97
CA ARG A 210 -12.47 -5.43 -12.15
C ARG A 210 -12.29 -6.93 -12.37
N GLY A 211 -11.05 -7.41 -12.24
CA GLY A 211 -10.70 -8.83 -12.44
C GLY A 211 -11.32 -9.78 -11.42
N MET A 212 -11.85 -9.31 -10.29
CA MET A 212 -12.48 -10.16 -9.28
C MET A 212 -14.01 -10.04 -9.21
N ILE A 213 -14.64 -9.08 -9.91
CA ILE A 213 -16.07 -8.80 -9.79
C ILE A 213 -16.94 -10.02 -10.10
N ASP A 214 -16.63 -10.76 -11.16
CA ASP A 214 -17.44 -11.93 -11.55
C ASP A 214 -17.34 -13.08 -10.53
N ALA A 215 -16.16 -13.33 -9.95
CA ALA A 215 -15.99 -14.30 -8.88
C ALA A 215 -16.72 -13.89 -7.60
N ILE A 216 -16.76 -12.59 -7.29
CA ILE A 216 -17.54 -12.05 -6.16
C ILE A 216 -19.04 -12.22 -6.43
N LYS A 217 -19.53 -11.93 -7.64
CA LYS A 217 -20.92 -12.12 -8.04
C LYS A 217 -21.35 -13.59 -7.96
N ALA A 218 -20.46 -14.50 -8.33
CA ALA A 218 -20.68 -15.95 -8.25
C ALA A 218 -20.68 -16.48 -6.79
N GLY A 219 -20.12 -15.71 -5.85
CA GLY A 219 -19.99 -16.13 -4.46
C GLY A 219 -18.74 -16.97 -4.19
N ASP A 220 -17.81 -17.05 -5.14
CA ASP A 220 -16.59 -17.85 -5.04
C ASP A 220 -15.58 -17.25 -4.05
N MET A 221 -15.67 -15.93 -3.82
CA MET A 221 -14.84 -15.19 -2.86
C MET A 221 -15.56 -13.96 -2.34
N ARG A 222 -15.21 -13.54 -1.12
CA ARG A 222 -15.74 -12.30 -0.51
C ARG A 222 -14.70 -11.65 0.42
N PRO A 223 -13.51 -11.27 -0.09
CA PRO A 223 -12.46 -10.70 0.74
C PRO A 223 -12.82 -9.32 1.27
N THR A 224 -12.30 -8.96 2.43
CA THR A 224 -12.10 -7.55 2.78
C THR A 224 -10.98 -7.00 1.91
N ILE A 225 -11.13 -5.78 1.38
CA ILE A 225 -10.15 -5.15 0.50
C ILE A 225 -9.71 -3.84 1.17
N ILE A 226 -8.40 -3.63 1.32
CA ILE A 226 -7.83 -2.34 1.73
C ILE A 226 -6.90 -1.83 0.64
N PHE A 227 -7.09 -0.59 0.23
CA PHE A 227 -6.28 0.01 -0.83
C PHE A 227 -6.06 1.50 -0.65
N GLU A 228 -4.99 2.01 -1.30
CA GLU A 228 -4.74 3.44 -1.42
C GLU A 228 -5.39 3.99 -2.68
N THR A 229 -6.05 5.15 -2.58
CA THR A 229 -6.71 5.80 -3.72
C THR A 229 -5.73 6.66 -4.51
N HIS A 230 -5.80 6.57 -5.83
CA HIS A 230 -4.96 7.33 -6.75
C HIS A 230 -5.81 8.15 -7.72
N LEU A 231 -6.62 9.10 -7.19
CA LEU A 231 -7.60 9.89 -7.96
C LEU A 231 -7.03 10.45 -9.27
N SER A 232 -5.77 10.92 -9.26
CA SER A 232 -5.13 11.48 -10.45
C SER A 232 -4.83 10.45 -11.57
N ARG A 233 -5.03 9.16 -11.29
CA ARG A 233 -4.87 8.03 -12.23
C ARG A 233 -6.20 7.57 -12.81
N TYR A 234 -7.32 7.92 -12.20
CA TYR A 234 -8.63 7.50 -12.66
C TYR A 234 -9.06 8.28 -13.89
N SER A 235 -9.65 7.60 -14.86
CA SER A 235 -10.07 8.14 -16.16
C SER A 235 -11.22 7.29 -16.72
N SER A 236 -11.69 7.60 -17.91
CA SER A 236 -12.68 6.76 -18.60
C SER A 236 -12.15 5.37 -18.97
N GLU A 237 -10.83 5.19 -19.10
CA GLU A 237 -10.20 3.89 -19.35
C GLU A 237 -9.91 3.15 -18.03
N HIS A 238 -9.62 3.90 -16.98
CA HIS A 238 -9.40 3.43 -15.60
C HIS A 238 -10.55 3.91 -14.72
N ASP A 239 -11.75 3.35 -14.96
CA ASP A 239 -13.00 3.81 -14.35
C ASP A 239 -13.22 3.20 -12.96
N MET A 240 -12.66 3.85 -11.93
CA MET A 240 -12.88 3.47 -10.55
C MET A 240 -14.35 3.63 -10.14
N THR A 241 -15.08 4.59 -10.70
CA THR A 241 -16.52 4.78 -10.40
C THR A 241 -17.34 3.56 -10.82
N GLY A 242 -17.10 3.06 -12.03
CA GLY A 242 -17.79 1.87 -12.55
C GLY A 242 -17.49 0.63 -11.70
N VAL A 243 -16.22 0.33 -11.43
CA VAL A 243 -15.85 -0.86 -10.65
C VAL A 243 -16.35 -0.81 -9.20
N LEU A 244 -16.33 0.35 -8.54
CA LEU A 244 -16.88 0.49 -7.19
C LEU A 244 -18.42 0.35 -7.21
N THR A 245 -19.09 0.90 -8.21
CA THR A 245 -20.56 0.73 -8.37
C THR A 245 -20.92 -0.74 -8.50
N ASP A 246 -20.21 -1.48 -9.33
CA ASP A 246 -20.40 -2.93 -9.48
C ASP A 246 -20.13 -3.69 -8.19
N LEU A 247 -19.06 -3.34 -7.47
CA LEU A 247 -18.71 -3.97 -6.21
C LEU A 247 -19.78 -3.68 -5.12
N PHE A 248 -20.29 -2.45 -5.05
CA PHE A 248 -21.38 -2.09 -4.14
C PHE A 248 -22.67 -2.83 -4.48
N ALA A 249 -22.96 -3.05 -5.77
CA ALA A 249 -24.09 -3.88 -6.20
C ALA A 249 -23.93 -5.35 -5.77
N CYS A 250 -22.70 -5.82 -5.50
CA CYS A 250 -22.42 -7.14 -4.93
C CYS A 250 -22.55 -7.18 -3.39
N GLY A 251 -23.05 -6.13 -2.76
CA GLY A 251 -23.25 -6.05 -1.31
C GLY A 251 -21.99 -5.69 -0.53
N TYR A 252 -21.07 -4.94 -1.15
CA TYR A 252 -19.97 -4.30 -0.45
C TYR A 252 -20.33 -2.88 0.01
N GLY A 253 -19.60 -2.40 1.00
CA GLY A 253 -19.67 -1.02 1.48
C GLY A 253 -18.33 -0.56 2.00
N VAL A 254 -18.27 0.66 2.52
CA VAL A 254 -17.07 1.30 3.07
C VAL A 254 -17.19 1.41 4.60
N PRO A 255 -16.87 0.34 5.36
CA PRO A 255 -16.96 0.37 6.81
C PRO A 255 -15.93 1.32 7.44
N ARG A 256 -14.78 1.53 6.80
CA ARG A 256 -13.73 2.45 7.29
C ARG A 256 -12.95 3.05 6.14
N ALA A 257 -12.54 4.31 6.32
CA ALA A 257 -11.58 4.95 5.43
C ALA A 257 -10.80 6.05 6.17
N ALA A 258 -9.55 6.28 5.77
CA ALA A 258 -8.76 7.40 6.24
C ALA A 258 -8.83 8.57 5.26
N SER A 259 -8.89 9.79 5.79
CA SER A 259 -8.85 11.02 4.98
C SER A 259 -7.50 11.18 4.26
N SER A 260 -7.49 11.94 3.16
CA SER A 260 -6.25 12.21 2.42
C SER A 260 -5.28 13.13 3.20
N TRP A 261 -5.76 14.26 3.67
CA TRP A 261 -5.07 15.24 4.52
C TRP A 261 -6.12 16.10 5.23
N GLN A 262 -5.73 17.25 5.81
CA GLN A 262 -6.63 18.12 6.56
C GLN A 262 -7.84 18.60 5.75
N GLU A 263 -7.65 18.95 4.47
CA GLU A 263 -8.75 19.34 3.58
C GLU A 263 -9.69 18.17 3.29
N GLY A 264 -9.15 16.98 3.09
CA GLY A 264 -9.95 15.76 2.94
C GLY A 264 -10.74 15.45 4.21
N THR A 265 -10.14 15.64 5.39
CA THR A 265 -10.86 15.53 6.67
C THR A 265 -12.05 16.46 6.73
N LYS A 266 -11.85 17.77 6.46
CA LYS A 266 -12.93 18.77 6.45
C LYS A 266 -14.03 18.45 5.44
N LEU A 267 -13.65 17.92 4.28
CA LEU A 267 -14.59 17.50 3.26
C LEU A 267 -15.51 16.39 3.80
N VAL A 268 -14.96 15.33 4.36
CA VAL A 268 -15.75 14.21 4.89
C VAL A 268 -16.59 14.64 6.11
N GLU A 269 -16.04 15.49 6.98
CA GLU A 269 -16.80 16.10 8.09
C GLU A 269 -17.97 16.96 7.60
N SER A 270 -17.82 17.68 6.49
CA SER A 270 -18.91 18.49 5.89
C SER A 270 -20.07 17.66 5.36
N LEU A 271 -19.85 16.37 5.08
CA LEU A 271 -20.89 15.40 4.73
C LEU A 271 -21.61 14.82 5.98
N GLY A 272 -21.21 15.25 7.19
CA GLY A 272 -21.86 14.87 8.44
C GLY A 272 -21.19 13.71 9.19
N TYR A 273 -20.07 13.18 8.68
CA TYR A 273 -19.33 12.10 9.35
C TYR A 273 -18.51 12.64 10.52
N LYS A 274 -18.40 11.83 11.58
CA LYS A 274 -17.51 12.08 12.71
C LYS A 274 -16.35 11.11 12.64
N GLY A 275 -15.14 11.66 12.66
CA GLY A 275 -13.94 10.86 12.58
C GLY A 275 -13.30 10.54 13.93
N SER A 276 -12.25 9.73 13.88
CA SER A 276 -11.37 9.43 15.02
C SER A 276 -10.60 10.68 15.48
N ALA A 277 -9.81 10.53 16.55
CA ALA A 277 -8.75 11.49 16.82
C ALA A 277 -7.77 11.56 15.63
N PRO A 278 -7.18 12.74 15.33
CA PRO A 278 -6.19 12.87 14.26
C PRO A 278 -4.98 11.97 14.46
N ILE A 279 -4.53 11.33 13.40
CA ILE A 279 -3.37 10.46 13.35
C ILE A 279 -2.25 11.19 12.61
N PRO A 280 -1.17 11.59 13.30
CA PRO A 280 0.00 12.17 12.63
C PRO A 280 0.69 11.10 11.78
N THR A 281 0.79 11.35 10.47
CA THR A 281 1.40 10.43 9.51
C THR A 281 2.01 11.21 8.35
N ASP A 282 3.22 10.87 7.93
CA ASP A 282 3.91 11.42 6.74
C ASP A 282 3.95 12.95 6.62
N GLY A 283 3.89 13.66 7.77
CA GLY A 283 3.90 15.12 7.82
C GLY A 283 2.53 15.77 7.66
N VAL A 284 1.47 14.99 7.68
CA VAL A 284 0.06 15.42 7.70
C VAL A 284 -0.69 14.78 8.85
N GLU A 285 -1.89 15.23 9.11
CA GLU A 285 -2.83 14.56 10.00
C GLU A 285 -3.96 13.96 9.18
N ARG A 286 -4.28 12.69 9.46
CA ARG A 286 -5.40 11.97 8.87
C ARG A 286 -6.37 11.53 9.94
N VAL A 287 -7.62 11.36 9.55
CA VAL A 287 -8.71 10.96 10.44
C VAL A 287 -9.38 9.74 9.82
N ILE A 288 -9.68 8.74 10.63
CA ILE A 288 -10.42 7.55 10.20
C ILE A 288 -11.91 7.81 10.43
N PHE A 289 -12.68 7.61 9.39
CA PHE A 289 -14.14 7.67 9.38
C PHE A 289 -14.72 6.29 9.25
N GLU A 290 -15.92 6.09 9.80
CA GLU A 290 -16.64 4.81 9.78
C GLU A 290 -17.96 4.93 9.02
N ASN A 291 -18.37 3.82 8.38
CA ASN A 291 -19.67 3.65 7.74
C ASN A 291 -19.98 4.75 6.73
N ILE A 292 -19.05 5.02 5.83
CA ILE A 292 -19.26 5.99 4.75
C ILE A 292 -20.26 5.39 3.75
N SER A 293 -21.28 6.17 3.39
CA SER A 293 -22.26 5.74 2.39
C SER A 293 -21.59 5.45 1.04
N ASN A 294 -22.15 4.54 0.26
CA ASN A 294 -21.60 4.23 -1.06
C ASN A 294 -21.58 5.46 -1.99
N GLU A 295 -22.60 6.34 -1.88
CA GLU A 295 -22.67 7.59 -2.64
C GLU A 295 -21.53 8.56 -2.25
N ASP A 296 -21.34 8.81 -0.94
CA ASP A 296 -20.27 9.68 -0.48
C ASP A 296 -18.88 9.08 -0.74
N ALA A 297 -18.75 7.75 -0.67
CA ALA A 297 -17.52 7.05 -1.01
C ALA A 297 -17.15 7.26 -2.49
N LEU A 298 -18.10 7.09 -3.42
CA LEU A 298 -17.88 7.37 -4.85
C LEU A 298 -17.44 8.82 -5.06
N ASN A 299 -18.10 9.78 -4.40
CA ASN A 299 -17.71 11.18 -4.49
C ASN A 299 -16.30 11.41 -3.95
N CYS A 300 -15.99 10.93 -2.73
CA CYS A 300 -14.71 11.18 -2.07
C CYS A 300 -13.53 10.40 -2.68
N ILE A 301 -13.77 9.24 -3.29
CA ILE A 301 -12.71 8.43 -3.93
C ILE A 301 -12.46 8.89 -5.38
N CYS A 302 -13.55 9.08 -6.15
CA CYS A 302 -13.47 9.20 -7.60
C CYS A 302 -13.56 10.64 -8.11
N GLN A 303 -14.03 11.61 -7.30
CA GLN A 303 -14.30 12.98 -7.78
C GLN A 303 -13.53 14.04 -6.97
N THR A 304 -13.66 14.04 -5.65
CA THR A 304 -13.16 15.12 -4.79
C THR A 304 -11.82 14.83 -4.11
N GLY A 305 -11.42 13.54 -3.97
CA GLY A 305 -10.13 13.15 -3.37
C GLY A 305 -10.07 13.30 -1.85
N GLY A 306 -11.20 13.20 -1.16
CA GLY A 306 -11.28 13.33 0.30
C GLY A 306 -10.72 12.16 1.09
N LEU A 307 -10.69 10.97 0.51
CA LEU A 307 -10.20 9.73 1.11
C LEU A 307 -8.89 9.28 0.48
N ARG A 308 -8.02 8.67 1.27
CA ARG A 308 -6.74 8.09 0.83
C ARG A 308 -6.72 6.58 0.96
N THR A 309 -6.90 6.07 2.17
CA THR A 309 -6.92 4.61 2.41
C THR A 309 -8.35 4.19 2.66
N VAL A 310 -8.82 3.23 1.90
CA VAL A 310 -10.22 2.77 1.94
C VAL A 310 -10.28 1.28 2.23
N VAL A 311 -11.17 0.91 3.14
CA VAL A 311 -11.55 -0.48 3.40
C VAL A 311 -12.90 -0.74 2.77
N LEU A 312 -12.95 -1.71 1.86
CA LEU A 312 -14.18 -2.25 1.27
C LEU A 312 -14.45 -3.61 1.90
N ALA A 313 -15.64 -3.84 2.39
CA ALA A 313 -16.00 -5.12 2.97
C ALA A 313 -17.47 -5.48 2.65
N PRO A 314 -17.80 -6.80 2.63
CA PRO A 314 -19.17 -7.23 2.55
C PRO A 314 -19.99 -6.63 3.70
N VAL A 315 -21.11 -5.99 3.37
CA VAL A 315 -22.12 -5.55 4.35
C VAL A 315 -23.19 -6.63 4.49
N ASN A 316 -23.52 -6.97 5.75
CA ASN A 316 -24.55 -7.95 6.09
C ASN A 316 -25.94 -7.35 5.96
#